data_c1ad84944d510eb8b082a16061c866f9
#
_entry.id   c1ad84944d510eb8b082a16061c866f9
#
_cell.length_a   1.000
_cell.length_b   1.000
_cell.length_c   1.000
_cell.angle_alpha   90.00
_cell.angle_beta   90.00
_cell.angle_gamma   90.00
#
_symmetry.space_group_name_H-M   'P 1'
#
loop_
_entity.id
_entity.type
_entity.pdbx_description
1 polymer ?
#
loop_
_entity_poly.entity_id
_entity_poly.type
_entity_poly.pdbx_seq_one_letter_code
_entity_poly.pdbx_strand_id
1 'polypeptide(L)'
;GIDIAATADFAFLKGATIGVLANQSSVDTNGIHLVNLLNRSRHCKLAKLFAPEHGFLGAAQDMVSVPDENDNETGIEIISLYGETVESLSPTAEDFAGLDILVADLPDIGTRYYTYSQTLAYCMKIAGRAGVKVIVLDRPNPIGGVQIEGSPMTKPCRSFCGIGPVANRHGMTLGELASLFQGGFGDDEAAIEKHDCELEIVPVKGWRRSMYLDNTDGRRVYQGAASPEQEVG
;
A
#
# COMPACT_ATOMS: atom_id res chain seq x y z
N GLY A 1 2.74 11.90 -3.09
CA GLY A 1 2.75 10.58 -3.67
C GLY A 1 2.30 10.57 -5.13
N ILE A 2 1.16 9.99 -5.42
CA ILE A 2 0.70 9.71 -6.79
C ILE A 2 0.69 10.95 -7.71
N ASP A 3 0.17 12.09 -7.25
CA ASP A 3 0.10 13.32 -8.07
C ASP A 3 1.48 13.84 -8.46
N ILE A 4 2.47 13.74 -7.56
CA ILE A 4 3.87 14.10 -7.87
C ILE A 4 4.42 13.16 -8.94
N ALA A 5 4.22 11.86 -8.76
CA ALA A 5 4.67 10.84 -9.71
C ALA A 5 4.03 11.03 -11.09
N ALA A 6 2.72 11.26 -11.14
CA ALA A 6 1.96 11.49 -12.36
C ALA A 6 2.37 12.78 -13.08
N THR A 7 2.66 13.87 -12.35
CA THR A 7 3.14 15.14 -12.94
C THR A 7 4.46 14.94 -13.70
N ALA A 8 5.30 14.01 -13.26
CA ALA A 8 6.56 13.65 -13.92
C ALA A 8 6.41 12.48 -14.91
N ASP A 9 5.19 12.08 -15.26
CA ASP A 9 4.89 10.89 -16.07
C ASP A 9 5.68 9.65 -15.60
N PHE A 10 5.87 9.51 -14.29
CA PHE A 10 6.63 8.41 -13.70
C PHE A 10 8.06 8.23 -14.27
N ALA A 11 8.70 9.30 -14.72
CA ALA A 11 10.02 9.27 -15.37
C ALA A 11 11.12 8.61 -14.53
N PHE A 12 10.96 8.55 -13.21
CA PHE A 12 11.90 7.89 -12.30
C PHE A 12 11.94 6.35 -12.49
N LEU A 13 10.94 5.75 -13.13
CA LEU A 13 10.89 4.29 -13.39
C LEU A 13 11.84 3.85 -14.53
N LYS A 14 12.25 4.75 -15.44
CA LYS A 14 13.35 4.57 -16.42
C LYS A 14 13.32 3.28 -17.24
N GLY A 15 12.15 2.82 -17.67
CA GLY A 15 11.99 1.62 -18.49
C GLY A 15 11.97 0.31 -17.71
N ALA A 16 11.81 0.38 -16.39
CA ALA A 16 11.70 -0.79 -15.52
C ALA A 16 10.44 -1.62 -15.82
N THR A 17 10.55 -2.92 -15.59
CA THR A 17 9.40 -3.82 -15.48
C THR A 17 8.87 -3.74 -14.05
N ILE A 18 7.61 -3.36 -13.90
CA ILE A 18 7.05 -3.04 -12.58
C ILE A 18 5.89 -3.94 -12.19
N GLY A 19 5.81 -4.24 -10.89
CA GLY A 19 4.60 -4.65 -10.20
C GLY A 19 3.93 -3.46 -9.50
N VAL A 20 2.63 -3.51 -9.31
CA VAL A 20 1.87 -2.47 -8.61
C VAL A 20 1.07 -3.06 -7.47
N LEU A 21 1.32 -2.61 -6.25
CA LEU A 21 0.51 -2.89 -5.07
C LEU A 21 -0.48 -1.75 -4.88
N ALA A 22 -1.75 -2.00 -5.16
CA ALA A 22 -2.80 -0.98 -5.16
C ALA A 22 -4.18 -1.58 -4.88
N ASN A 23 -5.13 -0.71 -4.58
CA ASN A 23 -6.54 -1.04 -4.47
C ASN A 23 -7.41 0.02 -5.17
N GLN A 24 -8.73 -0.10 -5.10
CA GLN A 24 -9.69 0.83 -5.73
C GLN A 24 -9.50 2.30 -5.32
N SER A 25 -8.87 2.56 -4.17
CA SER A 25 -8.63 3.93 -3.66
C SER A 25 -7.30 4.53 -4.14
N SER A 26 -6.54 3.80 -4.95
CA SER A 26 -5.24 4.24 -5.49
C SER A 26 -5.44 5.14 -6.71
N VAL A 27 -6.08 6.30 -6.47
CA VAL A 27 -6.41 7.30 -7.50
C VAL A 27 -5.68 8.61 -7.27
N ASP A 28 -5.44 9.36 -8.35
CA ASP A 28 -4.92 10.73 -8.28
C ASP A 28 -6.04 11.74 -7.91
N THR A 29 -5.71 13.01 -7.79
CA THR A 29 -6.67 14.09 -7.49
C THR A 29 -7.73 14.29 -8.59
N ASN A 30 -7.53 13.73 -9.78
CA ASN A 30 -8.51 13.74 -10.87
C ASN A 30 -9.40 12.49 -10.89
N GLY A 31 -9.19 11.56 -9.96
CA GLY A 31 -9.91 10.28 -9.90
C GLY A 31 -9.39 9.23 -10.88
N ILE A 32 -8.20 9.43 -11.47
CA ILE A 32 -7.60 8.43 -12.38
C ILE A 32 -6.82 7.42 -11.56
N HIS A 33 -7.14 6.14 -11.75
CA HIS A 33 -6.48 5.05 -11.04
C HIS A 33 -5.02 4.89 -11.44
N LEU A 34 -4.15 4.56 -10.46
CA LEU A 34 -2.69 4.40 -10.64
C LEU A 34 -2.34 3.45 -11.80
N VAL A 35 -3.04 2.32 -11.89
CA VAL A 35 -2.82 1.35 -12.98
C VAL A 35 -3.02 1.98 -14.35
N ASN A 36 -4.06 2.77 -14.52
CA ASN A 36 -4.34 3.46 -15.78
C ASN A 36 -3.28 4.53 -16.09
N LEU A 37 -2.78 5.21 -15.08
CA LEU A 37 -1.68 6.18 -15.24
C LEU A 37 -0.40 5.47 -15.69
N LEU A 38 -0.02 4.37 -15.02
CA LEU A 38 1.19 3.61 -15.32
C LEU A 38 1.10 2.86 -16.66
N ASN A 39 -0.06 2.32 -17.01
CA ASN A 39 -0.28 1.64 -18.28
C ASN A 39 -0.14 2.58 -19.50
N ARG A 40 -0.38 3.87 -19.30
CA ARG A 40 -0.19 4.91 -20.34
C ARG A 40 1.22 5.50 -20.36
N SER A 41 1.99 5.33 -19.28
CA SER A 41 3.34 5.87 -19.18
C SER A 41 4.29 5.14 -20.14
N ARG A 42 5.20 5.91 -20.74
CA ARG A 42 6.27 5.38 -21.62
C ARG A 42 7.51 4.96 -20.84
N HIS A 43 7.51 5.21 -19.54
CA HIS A 43 8.69 5.06 -18.68
C HIS A 43 8.76 3.72 -17.94
N CYS A 44 7.74 2.88 -18.08
CA CYS A 44 7.72 1.55 -17.45
C CYS A 44 6.94 0.52 -18.26
N LYS A 45 7.16 -0.74 -17.94
CA LYS A 45 6.36 -1.86 -18.41
C LYS A 45 5.59 -2.42 -17.20
N LEU A 46 4.30 -2.21 -17.15
CA LEU A 46 3.43 -2.80 -16.13
C LEU A 46 3.27 -4.30 -16.42
N ALA A 47 3.65 -5.14 -15.46
CA ALA A 47 3.70 -6.59 -15.65
C ALA A 47 2.81 -7.37 -14.69
N LYS A 48 2.64 -6.91 -13.45
CA LYS A 48 1.85 -7.60 -12.42
C LYS A 48 1.13 -6.59 -11.52
N LEU A 49 -0.03 -7.01 -11.02
CA LEU A 49 -0.79 -6.27 -10.00
C LEU A 49 -0.86 -7.11 -8.73
N PHE A 50 -0.73 -6.47 -7.58
CA PHE A 50 -0.86 -7.08 -6.26
C PHE A 50 -2.05 -6.46 -5.55
N ALA A 51 -3.01 -7.27 -5.15
CA ALA A 51 -4.24 -6.84 -4.50
C ALA A 51 -4.20 -7.14 -2.99
N PRO A 52 -4.37 -6.14 -2.11
CA PRO A 52 -4.49 -6.37 -0.67
C PRO A 52 -5.86 -6.98 -0.33
N GLU A 53 -6.16 -7.10 0.97
CA GLU A 53 -7.47 -7.48 1.50
C GLU A 53 -8.61 -6.74 0.78
N HIS A 54 -9.74 -7.40 0.58
CA HIS A 54 -10.90 -6.97 -0.22
C HIS A 54 -10.68 -6.98 -1.74
N GLY A 55 -9.50 -7.39 -2.21
CA GLY A 55 -9.19 -7.49 -3.64
C GLY A 55 -8.88 -6.14 -4.29
N PHE A 56 -8.51 -6.19 -5.56
CA PHE A 56 -8.09 -5.01 -6.31
C PHE A 56 -9.22 -3.98 -6.51
N LEU A 57 -10.46 -4.45 -6.66
CA LEU A 57 -11.64 -3.60 -6.84
C LEU A 57 -12.36 -3.29 -5.51
N GLY A 58 -11.91 -3.84 -4.38
CA GLY A 58 -12.50 -3.63 -3.08
C GLY A 58 -13.94 -4.19 -2.94
N ALA A 59 -14.32 -5.10 -3.81
CA ALA A 59 -15.68 -5.67 -3.85
C ALA A 59 -15.84 -6.94 -3.01
N ALA A 60 -14.75 -7.57 -2.59
CA ALA A 60 -14.80 -8.76 -1.76
C ALA A 60 -15.18 -8.41 -0.32
N GLN A 61 -16.04 -9.23 0.27
CA GLN A 61 -16.38 -9.12 1.69
C GLN A 61 -15.18 -9.49 2.57
N ASP A 62 -15.21 -9.05 3.81
CA ASP A 62 -14.23 -9.45 4.82
C ASP A 62 -14.17 -10.97 4.97
N MET A 63 -12.96 -11.51 5.10
CA MET A 63 -12.69 -12.96 5.22
C MET A 63 -13.06 -13.82 4.00
N VAL A 64 -13.32 -13.24 2.83
CA VAL A 64 -13.55 -13.98 1.58
C VAL A 64 -12.28 -14.02 0.74
N SER A 65 -11.81 -15.23 0.44
CA SER A 65 -10.67 -15.44 -0.47
C SER A 65 -11.00 -14.90 -1.86
N VAL A 66 -10.07 -14.12 -2.41
CA VAL A 66 -10.16 -13.60 -3.77
C VAL A 66 -9.14 -14.39 -4.61
N PRO A 67 -9.56 -15.14 -5.63
CA PRO A 67 -8.62 -15.85 -6.51
C PRO A 67 -7.82 -14.87 -7.35
N ASP A 68 -6.69 -15.34 -7.88
CA ASP A 68 -5.94 -14.61 -8.90
C ASP A 68 -6.80 -14.45 -10.15
N GLU A 69 -6.84 -13.25 -10.68
CA GLU A 69 -7.65 -12.85 -11.83
C GLU A 69 -6.82 -12.01 -12.79
N ASN A 70 -7.34 -11.73 -13.96
CA ASN A 70 -6.77 -10.73 -14.85
C ASN A 70 -7.58 -9.43 -14.74
N ASP A 71 -6.89 -8.32 -14.68
CA ASP A 71 -7.53 -7.01 -14.75
C ASP A 71 -8.27 -6.82 -16.08
N ASN A 72 -9.55 -6.50 -16.00
CA ASN A 72 -10.42 -6.43 -17.18
C ASN A 72 -10.03 -5.33 -18.19
N GLU A 73 -9.36 -4.28 -17.75
CA GLU A 73 -8.98 -3.16 -18.62
C GLU A 73 -7.62 -3.39 -19.29
N THR A 74 -6.66 -3.95 -18.54
CA THR A 74 -5.29 -4.12 -19.02
C THR A 74 -4.93 -5.55 -19.39
N GLY A 75 -5.70 -6.54 -18.94
CA GLY A 75 -5.42 -7.96 -19.09
C GLY A 75 -4.24 -8.47 -18.25
N ILE A 76 -3.74 -7.66 -17.31
CA ILE A 76 -2.59 -7.98 -16.48
C ILE A 76 -3.04 -8.86 -15.32
N GLU A 77 -2.22 -9.84 -14.98
CA GLU A 77 -2.43 -10.75 -13.84
C GLU A 77 -2.51 -9.98 -12.51
N ILE A 78 -3.55 -10.27 -11.74
CA ILE A 78 -3.74 -9.77 -10.38
C ILE A 78 -3.42 -10.90 -9.40
N ILE A 79 -2.38 -10.72 -8.61
CA ILE A 79 -1.99 -11.62 -7.53
C ILE A 79 -2.73 -11.19 -6.27
N SER A 80 -3.59 -12.05 -5.76
CA SER A 80 -4.32 -11.80 -4.52
C SER A 80 -3.40 -12.04 -3.31
N LEU A 81 -3.30 -11.04 -2.44
CA LEU A 81 -2.59 -11.14 -1.15
C LEU A 81 -3.59 -11.34 -0.01
N TYR A 82 -4.70 -12.02 -0.28
CA TYR A 82 -5.71 -12.33 0.70
C TYR A 82 -6.41 -13.65 0.39
N GLY A 83 -6.20 -14.62 1.26
CA GLY A 83 -6.76 -15.96 1.14
C GLY A 83 -7.07 -16.57 2.51
N GLU A 84 -7.33 -17.87 2.53
CA GLU A 84 -7.81 -18.59 3.73
C GLU A 84 -6.73 -18.85 4.79
N THR A 85 -5.45 -18.66 4.47
CA THR A 85 -4.33 -18.95 5.37
C THR A 85 -3.46 -17.72 5.60
N VAL A 86 -2.70 -17.70 6.71
CA VAL A 86 -1.76 -16.62 7.01
C VAL A 86 -0.67 -16.51 5.94
N GLU A 87 -0.29 -17.62 5.33
CA GLU A 87 0.71 -17.67 4.26
C GLU A 87 0.21 -16.93 3.01
N SER A 88 -1.09 -16.97 2.72
CA SER A 88 -1.69 -16.29 1.57
C SER A 88 -1.75 -14.76 1.70
N LEU A 89 -1.45 -14.22 2.89
CA LEU A 89 -1.35 -12.76 3.10
C LEU A 89 0.01 -12.19 2.66
N SER A 90 0.94 -13.04 2.28
CA SER A 90 2.28 -12.66 1.84
C SER A 90 2.52 -13.14 0.43
N PRO A 91 3.06 -12.30 -0.46
CA PRO A 91 3.48 -12.76 -1.77
C PRO A 91 4.61 -13.78 -1.64
N THR A 92 4.83 -14.57 -2.69
CA THR A 92 5.95 -15.48 -2.84
C THR A 92 7.10 -14.80 -3.60
N ALA A 93 8.30 -15.38 -3.59
CA ALA A 93 9.40 -14.88 -4.42
C ALA A 93 9.11 -15.02 -5.94
N GLU A 94 8.30 -16.00 -6.33
CA GLU A 94 7.88 -16.25 -7.70
C GLU A 94 7.00 -15.09 -8.23
N ASP A 95 6.16 -14.50 -7.37
CA ASP A 95 5.32 -13.37 -7.73
C ASP A 95 6.15 -12.14 -8.13
N PHE A 96 7.37 -12.04 -7.63
CA PHE A 96 8.33 -10.97 -7.98
C PHE A 96 9.24 -11.31 -9.16
N ALA A 97 9.14 -12.51 -9.73
CA ALA A 97 10.02 -12.91 -10.82
C ALA A 97 9.84 -11.99 -12.05
N GLY A 98 10.96 -11.46 -12.55
CA GLY A 98 10.99 -10.57 -13.71
C GLY A 98 10.60 -9.11 -13.44
N LEU A 99 10.37 -8.74 -12.18
CA LEU A 99 10.15 -7.36 -11.77
C LEU A 99 11.48 -6.68 -11.39
N ASP A 100 11.63 -5.42 -11.76
CA ASP A 100 12.70 -4.54 -11.30
C ASP A 100 12.24 -3.71 -10.09
N ILE A 101 10.97 -3.29 -10.10
CA ILE A 101 10.40 -2.37 -9.11
C ILE A 101 8.99 -2.81 -8.71
N LEU A 102 8.68 -2.73 -7.42
CA LEU A 102 7.31 -2.72 -6.89
C LEU A 102 6.91 -1.28 -6.58
N VAL A 103 5.89 -0.76 -7.23
CA VAL A 103 5.27 0.53 -6.90
C VAL A 103 4.09 0.29 -5.98
N ALA A 104 4.10 0.87 -4.79
CA ALA A 104 3.05 0.71 -3.79
C ALA A 104 2.29 2.03 -3.57
N ASP A 105 0.97 1.97 -3.67
CA ASP A 105 0.06 3.07 -3.37
C ASP A 105 -1.19 2.54 -2.67
N LEU A 106 -1.20 2.62 -1.35
CA LEU A 106 -2.28 2.13 -0.51
C LEU A 106 -2.71 3.24 0.45
N PRO A 107 -3.86 3.88 0.24
CA PRO A 107 -4.43 4.79 1.22
C PRO A 107 -4.68 4.08 2.56
N ASP A 108 -4.05 4.57 3.63
CA ASP A 108 -4.19 4.09 5.00
C ASP A 108 -5.20 4.94 5.77
N ILE A 109 -5.76 4.41 6.86
CA ILE A 109 -6.71 5.13 7.73
C ILE A 109 -6.08 5.67 9.03
N GLY A 110 -4.78 5.46 9.22
CA GLY A 110 -4.03 5.97 10.37
C GLY A 110 -4.08 5.09 11.61
N THR A 111 -4.56 3.84 11.48
CA THR A 111 -4.69 2.92 12.60
C THR A 111 -3.99 1.58 12.31
N ARG A 112 -3.32 1.03 13.34
CA ARG A 112 -2.54 -0.20 13.23
C ARG A 112 -3.34 -1.39 12.74
N TYR A 113 -4.61 -1.53 13.13
CA TYR A 113 -5.43 -2.67 12.77
C TYR A 113 -5.90 -2.67 11.31
N TYR A 114 -5.67 -1.59 10.57
CA TYR A 114 -5.95 -1.55 9.14
C TYR A 114 -4.80 -2.24 8.39
N THR A 115 -5.12 -3.30 7.66
CA THR A 115 -4.16 -4.31 7.21
C THR A 115 -3.24 -3.89 6.08
N TYR A 116 -3.51 -2.81 5.39
CA TYR A 116 -2.76 -2.40 4.19
C TYR A 116 -1.29 -2.07 4.46
N SER A 117 -0.99 -1.46 5.60
CA SER A 117 0.40 -1.23 5.99
C SER A 117 1.14 -2.54 6.27
N GLN A 118 0.43 -3.56 6.79
CA GLN A 118 0.99 -4.89 7.02
C GLN A 118 1.25 -5.61 5.68
N THR A 119 0.31 -5.52 4.74
CA THR A 119 0.47 -6.04 3.37
C THR A 119 1.71 -5.43 2.70
N LEU A 120 1.89 -4.10 2.82
CA LEU A 120 3.10 -3.44 2.34
C LEU A 120 4.37 -4.03 2.98
N ALA A 121 4.37 -4.25 4.30
CA ALA A 121 5.53 -4.81 5.00
C ALA A 121 5.87 -6.24 4.51
N TYR A 122 4.87 -7.08 4.29
CA TYR A 122 5.09 -8.40 3.70
C TYR A 122 5.66 -8.32 2.29
N CYS A 123 5.12 -7.45 1.45
CA CYS A 123 5.64 -7.20 0.10
C CYS A 123 7.10 -6.71 0.16
N MET A 124 7.44 -5.77 1.04
CA MET A 124 8.80 -5.26 1.22
C MET A 124 9.78 -6.38 1.63
N LYS A 125 9.36 -7.26 2.53
CA LYS A 125 10.18 -8.39 2.98
C LYS A 125 10.54 -9.34 1.83
N ILE A 126 9.58 -9.66 0.98
CA ILE A 126 9.78 -10.57 -0.15
C ILE A 126 10.49 -9.88 -1.31
N ALA A 127 10.13 -8.64 -1.63
CA ALA A 127 10.80 -7.83 -2.64
C ALA A 127 12.30 -7.70 -2.35
N GLY A 128 12.69 -7.43 -1.09
CA GLY A 128 14.09 -7.38 -0.69
C GLY A 128 14.84 -8.69 -0.95
N ARG A 129 14.22 -9.84 -0.65
CA ARG A 129 14.79 -11.16 -0.95
C ARG A 129 14.90 -11.45 -2.44
N ALA A 130 13.99 -10.93 -3.24
CA ALA A 130 13.98 -11.05 -4.69
C ALA A 130 14.88 -10.04 -5.40
N GLY A 131 15.49 -9.10 -4.67
CA GLY A 131 16.29 -8.00 -5.24
C GLY A 131 15.47 -6.96 -5.99
N VAL A 132 14.16 -6.86 -5.68
CA VAL A 132 13.24 -5.91 -6.28
C VAL A 132 13.18 -4.64 -5.43
N LYS A 133 13.38 -3.49 -6.05
CA LYS A 133 13.24 -2.18 -5.40
C LYS A 133 11.78 -1.88 -5.08
N VAL A 134 11.51 -1.28 -3.93
CA VAL A 134 10.18 -0.82 -3.54
C VAL A 134 10.10 0.70 -3.62
N ILE A 135 9.10 1.22 -4.31
CA ILE A 135 8.81 2.65 -4.38
C ILE A 135 7.41 2.87 -3.80
N VAL A 136 7.34 3.63 -2.71
CA VAL A 136 6.06 3.97 -2.06
C VAL A 136 5.62 5.35 -2.49
N LEU A 137 4.44 5.43 -3.08
CA LEU A 137 3.76 6.70 -3.35
C LEU A 137 3.04 7.14 -2.09
N ASP A 138 3.70 7.98 -1.28
CA ASP A 138 3.23 8.31 0.06
C ASP A 138 1.85 8.98 0.07
N ARG A 139 1.06 8.63 1.08
CA ARG A 139 -0.30 9.13 1.31
C ARG A 139 -0.39 9.80 2.68
N PRO A 140 -1.19 10.89 2.81
CA PRO A 140 -1.38 11.53 4.10
C PRO A 140 -2.05 10.58 5.09
N ASN A 141 -1.74 10.73 6.38
CA ASN A 141 -2.51 10.08 7.42
C ASN A 141 -3.84 10.84 7.59
N PRO A 142 -5.00 10.21 7.38
CA PRO A 142 -6.30 10.91 7.35
C PRO A 142 -6.74 11.46 8.71
N ILE A 143 -6.23 10.88 9.79
CA ILE A 143 -6.54 11.34 11.17
C ILE A 143 -5.41 12.14 11.79
N GLY A 144 -4.50 12.67 10.95
CA GLY A 144 -3.38 13.52 11.34
C GLY A 144 -2.19 12.74 11.92
N GLY A 145 -1.09 13.45 12.14
CA GLY A 145 0.16 12.86 12.60
C GLY A 145 0.68 13.41 13.94
N VAL A 146 -0.13 14.23 14.65
CA VAL A 146 0.28 14.81 15.93
C VAL A 146 -0.06 13.91 17.11
N GLN A 147 -1.23 13.29 17.07
CA GLN A 147 -1.74 12.46 18.15
C GLN A 147 -1.33 11.00 17.93
N ILE A 148 -0.75 10.41 18.97
CA ILE A 148 -0.43 8.98 19.05
C ILE A 148 -1.22 8.42 20.22
N GLU A 149 -2.02 7.38 20.00
CA GLU A 149 -2.96 6.84 20.99
C GLU A 149 -2.97 5.32 20.99
N GLY A 150 -3.30 4.76 22.14
CA GLY A 150 -3.33 3.33 22.37
C GLY A 150 -1.96 2.74 22.66
N SER A 151 -1.97 1.56 23.30
CA SER A 151 -0.73 0.88 23.68
C SER A 151 0.00 0.32 22.47
N PRO A 152 1.33 0.33 22.46
CA PRO A 152 2.11 -0.48 21.54
C PRO A 152 1.70 -1.95 21.66
N MET A 153 1.80 -2.65 20.54
CA MET A 153 1.48 -4.09 20.52
C MET A 153 2.56 -4.88 21.25
N THR A 154 2.13 -5.87 22.02
CA THR A 154 3.01 -6.85 22.64
C THR A 154 3.11 -8.12 21.79
N LYS A 155 4.16 -8.90 21.95
CA LYS A 155 4.42 -10.13 21.17
C LYS A 155 3.25 -11.12 21.15
N PRO A 156 2.56 -11.40 22.28
CA PRO A 156 1.42 -12.33 22.28
C PRO A 156 0.23 -11.85 21.43
N CYS A 157 0.15 -10.55 21.14
CA CYS A 157 -0.95 -9.95 20.37
C CYS A 157 -0.61 -9.80 18.88
N ARG A 158 0.58 -10.24 18.43
CA ARG A 158 0.94 -10.16 17.02
C ARG A 158 0.01 -10.99 16.16
N SER A 159 -0.38 -10.39 15.05
CA SER A 159 -1.18 -11.03 14.02
C SER A 159 -0.97 -10.31 12.70
N PHE A 160 -1.68 -10.72 11.67
CA PHE A 160 -1.70 -9.99 10.40
C PHE A 160 -2.31 -8.56 10.53
N CYS A 161 -3.05 -8.26 11.58
CA CYS A 161 -3.54 -6.92 11.91
C CYS A 161 -2.51 -6.07 12.66
N GLY A 162 -1.29 -6.57 12.84
CA GLY A 162 -0.23 -5.83 13.51
C GLY A 162 1.03 -6.66 13.72
N ILE A 163 2.09 -6.31 13.02
CA ILE A 163 3.34 -7.07 12.98
C ILE A 163 4.39 -6.58 13.99
N GLY A 164 4.13 -5.48 14.70
CA GLY A 164 5.12 -4.93 15.64
C GLY A 164 4.57 -3.89 16.61
N PRO A 165 5.42 -3.32 17.46
CA PRO A 165 5.04 -2.47 18.58
C PRO A 165 4.67 -1.04 18.16
N VAL A 166 3.79 -0.94 17.18
CA VAL A 166 3.21 0.32 16.72
C VAL A 166 1.98 0.65 17.56
N ALA A 167 1.79 1.91 17.95
CA ALA A 167 0.58 2.37 18.64
C ALA A 167 -0.67 2.18 17.78
N ASN A 168 -1.84 2.04 18.41
CA ASN A 168 -3.08 1.85 17.68
C ASN A 168 -3.36 3.00 16.70
N ARG A 169 -3.31 4.25 17.17
CA ARG A 169 -3.22 5.45 16.34
C ARG A 169 -1.75 5.84 16.24
N HIS A 170 -1.13 5.59 15.10
CA HIS A 170 0.32 5.69 14.98
C HIS A 170 0.84 7.06 14.51
N GLY A 171 -0.01 7.91 13.94
CA GLY A 171 0.34 9.24 13.48
C GLY A 171 1.33 9.29 12.30
N MET A 172 1.64 8.17 11.66
CA MET A 172 2.59 8.07 10.55
C MET A 172 1.86 8.06 9.20
N THR A 173 2.53 8.53 8.15
CA THR A 173 2.13 8.31 6.76
C THR A 173 2.51 6.88 6.32
N LEU A 174 2.01 6.44 5.18
CA LEU A 174 2.39 5.12 4.62
C LEU A 174 3.90 5.05 4.36
N GLY A 175 4.51 6.12 3.82
CA GLY A 175 5.94 6.20 3.58
C GLY A 175 6.78 6.15 4.87
N GLU A 176 6.29 6.77 5.95
CA GLU A 176 6.93 6.69 7.25
C GLU A 176 6.83 5.27 7.85
N LEU A 177 5.70 4.59 7.69
CA LEU A 177 5.55 3.17 8.06
C LEU A 177 6.50 2.29 7.25
N ALA A 178 6.61 2.50 5.94
CA ALA A 178 7.55 1.78 5.10
C ALA A 178 9.00 1.96 5.57
N SER A 179 9.39 3.20 5.94
CA SER A 179 10.72 3.47 6.50
C SER A 179 10.95 2.74 7.82
N LEU A 180 9.93 2.69 8.68
CA LEU A 180 9.97 1.95 9.92
C LEU A 180 10.19 0.45 9.69
N PHE A 181 9.49 -0.16 8.73
CA PHE A 181 9.65 -1.56 8.37
C PHE A 181 11.02 -1.84 7.74
N GLN A 182 11.53 -0.94 6.89
CA GLN A 182 12.86 -1.07 6.33
C GLN A 182 13.93 -1.03 7.41
N GLY A 183 13.87 -0.06 8.34
CA GLY A 183 14.85 0.12 9.40
C GLY A 183 14.77 -0.89 10.53
N GLY A 184 13.61 -1.49 10.73
CA GLY A 184 13.27 -2.25 11.94
C GLY A 184 12.97 -1.32 13.13
N PHE A 185 12.34 -1.86 14.16
CA PHE A 185 12.00 -1.07 15.35
C PHE A 185 11.85 -1.95 16.58
N GLY A 186 12.44 -1.51 17.69
CA GLY A 186 12.39 -2.17 18.99
C GLY A 186 13.57 -3.14 19.21
N ASP A 187 13.90 -3.37 20.46
CA ASP A 187 15.06 -4.18 20.90
C ASP A 187 14.63 -5.48 21.56
N ASP A 188 13.34 -5.69 21.72
CA ASP A 188 12.77 -6.83 22.43
C ASP A 188 12.11 -7.84 21.49
N GLU A 189 11.49 -8.84 22.09
CA GLU A 189 10.78 -9.89 21.35
C GLU A 189 9.57 -9.36 20.53
N ALA A 190 9.13 -8.11 20.73
CA ALA A 190 8.09 -7.46 19.96
C ALA A 190 8.67 -6.61 18.80
N ALA A 191 9.99 -6.59 18.62
CA ALA A 191 10.65 -5.80 17.58
C ALA A 191 10.11 -6.11 16.17
N ILE A 192 10.05 -5.08 15.34
CA ILE A 192 9.87 -5.25 13.89
C ILE A 192 11.24 -5.62 13.31
N GLU A 193 11.31 -6.77 12.66
CA GLU A 193 12.52 -7.17 11.93
C GLU A 193 12.81 -6.18 10.80
N LYS A 194 14.10 -5.88 10.62
CA LYS A 194 14.56 -5.09 9.49
C LYS A 194 14.23 -5.79 8.17
N HIS A 195 13.65 -5.06 7.22
CA HIS A 195 13.43 -5.55 5.87
C HIS A 195 14.52 -5.00 4.93
N ASP A 196 15.43 -5.86 4.49
CA ASP A 196 16.54 -5.47 3.59
C ASP A 196 16.01 -5.32 2.14
N CYS A 197 15.25 -4.26 1.87
CA CYS A 197 14.84 -3.88 0.52
C CYS A 197 15.38 -2.49 0.19
N GLU A 198 15.65 -2.25 -1.09
CA GLU A 198 15.89 -0.91 -1.57
C GLU A 198 14.55 -0.16 -1.56
N LEU A 199 14.44 0.89 -0.77
CA LEU A 199 13.22 1.68 -0.60
C LEU A 199 13.40 3.11 -1.08
N GLU A 200 12.46 3.57 -1.89
CA GLU A 200 12.31 4.98 -2.24
C GLU A 200 10.89 5.45 -1.90
N ILE A 201 10.77 6.68 -1.41
CA ILE A 201 9.48 7.27 -1.08
C ILE A 201 9.27 8.50 -1.94
N VAL A 202 8.18 8.51 -2.71
CA VAL A 202 7.69 9.71 -3.39
C VAL A 202 6.78 10.45 -2.41
N PRO A 203 7.22 11.58 -1.83
CA PRO A 203 6.53 12.20 -0.71
C PRO A 203 5.17 12.77 -1.10
N VAL A 204 4.25 12.84 -0.14
CA VAL A 204 3.02 13.61 -0.28
C VAL A 204 3.34 15.11 -0.24
N LYS A 205 2.72 15.90 -1.12
CA LYS A 205 2.93 17.35 -1.19
C LYS A 205 1.89 18.09 -0.36
N GLY A 206 2.39 19.02 0.48
CA GLY A 206 1.54 19.99 1.17
C GLY A 206 0.88 19.47 2.46
N TRP A 207 0.92 18.19 2.75
CA TRP A 207 0.41 17.66 4.00
C TRP A 207 1.27 18.08 5.20
N ARG A 208 0.61 18.36 6.32
CA ARG A 208 1.23 18.65 7.60
C ARG A 208 0.61 17.77 8.67
N ARG A 209 1.36 17.37 9.69
CA ARG A 209 0.90 16.50 10.78
C ARG A 209 -0.37 16.99 11.48
N SER A 210 -0.59 18.30 11.53
CA SER A 210 -1.80 18.90 12.13
C SER A 210 -3.05 18.81 11.25
N MET A 211 -2.93 18.36 9.99
CA MET A 211 -4.07 18.27 9.06
C MET A 211 -4.78 16.93 9.22
N TYR A 212 -6.10 17.01 9.25
CA TYR A 212 -6.99 15.88 9.01
C TYR A 212 -7.38 15.84 7.53
N LEU A 213 -7.83 14.68 7.06
CA LEU A 213 -8.27 14.52 5.67
C LEU A 213 -9.33 15.55 5.27
N ASP A 214 -10.24 15.87 6.20
CA ASP A 214 -11.29 16.88 6.02
C ASP A 214 -10.77 18.29 5.73
N ASN A 215 -9.52 18.58 6.05
CA ASN A 215 -8.85 19.83 5.75
C ASN A 215 -8.08 19.81 4.43
N THR A 216 -8.21 18.75 3.64
CA THR A 216 -7.50 18.54 2.38
C THR A 216 -8.47 18.27 1.23
N ASP A 217 -8.00 18.41 0.00
CA ASP A 217 -8.78 18.02 -1.20
C ASP A 217 -8.90 16.49 -1.36
N GLY A 218 -8.27 15.74 -0.46
CA GLY A 218 -8.25 14.28 -0.45
C GLY A 218 -9.58 13.59 -0.13
N ARG A 219 -10.63 14.31 0.25
CA ARG A 219 -11.97 13.75 0.52
C ARG A 219 -12.48 12.87 -0.60
N ARG A 220 -12.24 13.24 -1.85
CA ARG A 220 -12.73 12.51 -3.02
C ARG A 220 -12.10 11.12 -3.16
N VAL A 221 -10.85 10.97 -2.74
CA VAL A 221 -10.10 9.71 -2.84
C VAL A 221 -10.69 8.64 -1.93
N TYR A 222 -11.09 9.02 -0.71
CA TYR A 222 -11.64 8.08 0.29
C TYR A 222 -13.15 7.88 0.15
N GLN A 223 -13.88 8.84 -0.44
CA GLN A 223 -15.32 8.73 -0.70
C GLN A 223 -15.64 7.99 -2.00
N GLY A 224 -14.73 7.94 -2.96
CA GLY A 224 -14.87 7.19 -4.21
C GLY A 224 -14.87 5.67 -4.03
N ALA A 225 -14.58 5.18 -2.82
CA ALA A 225 -14.68 3.75 -2.47
C ALA A 225 -16.10 3.32 -2.03
N ALA A 226 -17.06 4.23 -1.95
CA ALA A 226 -18.45 3.86 -1.77
C ALA A 226 -18.96 3.24 -3.07
N SER A 227 -19.39 1.98 -3.00
CA SER A 227 -19.96 1.24 -4.13
C SER A 227 -21.13 2.02 -4.77
N PRO A 228 -21.37 1.87 -6.08
CA PRO A 228 -22.46 2.53 -6.79
C PRO A 228 -23.87 2.27 -6.24
N GLU A 229 -24.02 1.39 -5.28
CA GLU A 229 -25.31 0.96 -4.72
C GLU A 229 -25.86 1.85 -3.58
N GLN A 230 -25.17 2.92 -3.17
CA GLN A 230 -25.61 3.80 -2.08
C GLN A 230 -26.28 5.11 -2.55
N GLU A 231 -26.54 5.30 -3.85
CA GLU A 231 -27.31 6.43 -4.36
C GLU A 231 -28.82 6.12 -4.60
N VAL A 232 -29.38 5.13 -3.92
CA VAL A 232 -30.82 4.86 -3.98
C VAL A 232 -31.41 4.90 -2.58
N GLY A 233 -31.84 6.11 -2.16
CA GLY A 233 -32.56 6.27 -0.90
C GLY A 233 -32.83 7.73 -0.61
#